data_4178f753b302be9dc76be4ab0224d29d
#
_entry.id   4178f753b302be9dc76be4ab0224d29d
#
_cell.length_a   1.000
_cell.length_b   1.000
_cell.length_c   1.000
_cell.angle_alpha   90.00
_cell.angle_beta   90.00
_cell.angle_gamma   90.00
#
_symmetry.space_group_name_H-M   'P 1'
#
loop_
_entity.id
_entity.type
_entity.pdbx_description
1 polymer ?
#
loop_
_entity_poly.entity_id
_entity_poly.type
_entity_poly.pdbx_seq_one_letter_code
_entity_poly.pdbx_strand_id
1 'polypeptide(L)'
;MKKHLIILLIVINILPLFAQNNQQRFSRYILANSEVGYITFLDGIGNLEPLWFEAKLTSNYLLRVRKNSSTGAVITPKMILRMYQRDSQPVATPSYMPQITFYHQLKNFHPNRAHIFYLFGSIVHHSNGQDGDFFNLDGTINTDDGSFSTNYFEVGFFLTKLLKFQENTTEFFRSYIEYHPRFMQDNDDLIKIYGNLRWHNDIQIFKF
;
A
#
# COMPACT_ATOMS: atom_id res chain seq x y z
N MET A 1 -23.42 -39.76 -30.96
CA MET A 1 -23.68 -38.30 -30.83
C MET A 1 -23.94 -37.85 -29.39
N LYS A 2 -24.89 -38.42 -28.63
CA LYS A 2 -25.21 -37.98 -27.25
C LYS A 2 -24.04 -38.00 -26.25
N LYS A 3 -23.12 -39.01 -26.33
CA LYS A 3 -21.97 -39.11 -25.40
C LYS A 3 -20.94 -38.00 -25.61
N HIS A 4 -20.67 -37.58 -26.84
CA HIS A 4 -19.73 -36.50 -27.14
C HIS A 4 -20.27 -35.12 -26.73
N LEU A 5 -21.59 -34.93 -26.78
CA LEU A 5 -22.22 -33.69 -26.31
C LEU A 5 -22.12 -33.51 -24.78
N ILE A 6 -22.24 -34.61 -24.02
CA ILE A 6 -22.11 -34.57 -22.55
C ILE A 6 -20.67 -34.27 -22.15
N ILE A 7 -19.67 -34.85 -22.81
CA ILE A 7 -18.24 -34.55 -22.56
C ILE A 7 -17.93 -33.07 -22.87
N LEU A 8 -18.45 -32.53 -23.97
CA LEU A 8 -18.26 -31.14 -24.34
C LEU A 8 -18.88 -30.19 -23.30
N LEU A 9 -20.07 -30.48 -22.78
CA LEU A 9 -20.74 -29.73 -21.73
C LEU A 9 -19.97 -29.75 -20.40
N ILE A 10 -19.36 -30.87 -20.03
CA ILE A 10 -18.53 -31.01 -18.83
C ILE A 10 -17.25 -30.17 -18.97
N VAL A 11 -16.57 -30.22 -20.11
CA VAL A 11 -15.36 -29.46 -20.39
C VAL A 11 -15.62 -27.93 -20.35
N ILE A 12 -16.75 -27.49 -20.92
CA ILE A 12 -17.13 -26.08 -20.92
C ILE A 12 -17.40 -25.54 -19.49
N ASN A 13 -17.90 -26.39 -18.58
CA ASN A 13 -18.15 -25.99 -17.19
C ASN A 13 -16.89 -26.01 -16.30
N ILE A 14 -15.86 -26.77 -16.65
CA ILE A 14 -14.59 -26.85 -15.90
C ILE A 14 -13.71 -25.62 -16.18
N LEU A 15 -13.68 -25.12 -17.41
CA LEU A 15 -12.86 -23.98 -17.82
C LEU A 15 -13.10 -22.69 -16.98
N PRO A 16 -14.34 -22.28 -16.65
CA PRO A 16 -14.56 -21.12 -15.80
C PRO A 16 -14.10 -21.30 -14.36
N LEU A 17 -14.09 -22.51 -13.81
CA LEU A 17 -13.62 -22.81 -12.45
C LEU A 17 -12.11 -22.54 -12.30
N PHE A 18 -11.29 -22.94 -13.25
CA PHE A 18 -9.84 -22.65 -13.25
C PHE A 18 -9.55 -21.16 -13.44
N ALA A 19 -10.31 -20.47 -14.29
CA ALA A 19 -10.19 -19.04 -14.50
C ALA A 19 -10.56 -18.23 -13.24
N GLN A 20 -11.58 -18.68 -12.51
CA GLN A 20 -12.04 -18.06 -11.27
C GLN A 20 -11.00 -18.19 -10.14
N ASN A 21 -10.35 -19.35 -9.99
CA ASN A 21 -9.31 -19.58 -8.99
C ASN A 21 -8.07 -18.69 -9.20
N ASN A 22 -7.59 -18.55 -10.43
CA ASN A 22 -6.43 -17.72 -10.73
C ASN A 22 -6.70 -16.22 -10.46
N GLN A 23 -7.90 -15.76 -10.70
CA GLN A 23 -8.31 -14.41 -10.50
C GLN A 23 -8.48 -14.05 -9.01
N GLN A 24 -9.03 -14.95 -8.20
CA GLN A 24 -9.11 -14.80 -6.76
C GLN A 24 -7.72 -14.73 -6.14
N ARG A 25 -6.76 -15.53 -6.62
CA ARG A 25 -5.37 -15.49 -6.16
C ARG A 25 -4.72 -14.13 -6.44
N PHE A 26 -4.82 -13.62 -7.66
CA PHE A 26 -4.24 -12.31 -8.01
C PHE A 26 -4.79 -11.18 -7.14
N SER A 27 -6.11 -11.11 -6.96
CA SER A 27 -6.75 -10.12 -6.09
C SER A 27 -6.29 -10.22 -4.63
N ARG A 28 -6.17 -11.45 -4.10
CA ARG A 28 -5.68 -11.68 -2.73
C ARG A 28 -4.24 -11.21 -2.56
N TYR A 29 -3.36 -11.48 -3.52
CA TYR A 29 -1.97 -11.04 -3.46
C TYR A 29 -1.84 -9.52 -3.55
N ILE A 30 -2.63 -8.85 -4.39
CA ILE A 30 -2.67 -7.39 -4.41
C ILE A 30 -3.11 -6.85 -3.05
N LEU A 31 -4.21 -7.34 -2.50
CA LEU A 31 -4.73 -6.86 -1.20
C LEU A 31 -3.78 -7.14 -0.05
N ALA A 32 -3.06 -8.27 -0.07
CA ALA A 32 -2.04 -8.58 0.93
C ALA A 32 -0.83 -7.63 0.89
N ASN A 33 -0.54 -7.03 -0.28
CA ASN A 33 0.53 -6.04 -0.45
C ASN A 33 0.01 -4.60 -0.44
N SER A 34 -1.28 -4.39 -0.23
CA SER A 34 -1.87 -3.07 -0.05
C SER A 34 -1.61 -2.57 1.38
N GLU A 35 -1.79 -1.28 1.56
CA GLU A 35 -1.60 -0.63 2.84
C GLU A 35 -2.47 -1.25 3.95
N VAL A 36 -1.87 -1.52 5.11
CA VAL A 36 -2.56 -2.08 6.28
C VAL A 36 -2.83 -0.96 7.27
N GLY A 37 -4.07 -0.91 7.77
CA GLY A 37 -4.44 -0.04 8.89
C GLY A 37 -3.95 -0.61 10.22
N TYR A 38 -3.64 0.28 11.17
CA TYR A 38 -3.26 -0.11 12.53
C TYR A 38 -3.71 0.95 13.54
N ILE A 39 -3.74 0.56 14.80
CA ILE A 39 -3.85 1.44 15.96
C ILE A 39 -2.78 1.02 16.95
N THR A 40 -1.97 1.98 17.40
CA THR A 40 -0.98 1.80 18.47
C THR A 40 -1.34 2.70 19.66
N PHE A 41 -0.96 2.28 20.87
CA PHE A 41 -1.20 3.01 22.10
C PHE A 41 0.12 3.20 22.86
N LEU A 42 0.23 4.29 23.63
CA LEU A 42 1.36 4.54 24.52
C LEU A 42 2.70 4.43 23.80
N ASP A 43 2.95 5.37 22.90
CA ASP A 43 4.19 5.56 22.13
C ASP A 43 4.53 4.44 21.14
N GLY A 44 3.90 3.26 21.23
CA GLY A 44 4.20 2.11 20.37
C GLY A 44 5.67 1.66 20.46
N ILE A 45 5.99 0.51 19.87
CA ILE A 45 7.38 0.06 19.81
C ILE A 45 8.14 0.86 18.74
N GLY A 46 9.16 1.63 19.16
CA GLY A 46 10.05 2.39 18.27
C GLY A 46 9.57 3.81 17.94
N ASN A 47 8.47 4.28 18.54
CA ASN A 47 8.08 5.68 18.47
C ASN A 47 8.68 6.44 19.65
N LEU A 48 9.32 7.59 19.38
CA LEU A 48 9.92 8.47 20.40
C LEU A 48 9.02 9.68 20.75
N GLU A 49 7.88 9.82 20.08
CA GLU A 49 6.94 10.89 20.35
C GLU A 49 5.99 10.51 21.50
N PRO A 50 5.68 11.44 22.44
CA PRO A 50 4.77 11.18 23.55
C PRO A 50 3.31 11.12 23.05
N LEU A 51 2.88 10.00 22.50
CA LEU A 51 1.55 9.77 21.98
C LEU A 51 0.66 8.99 22.95
N TRP A 52 -0.62 9.37 23.08
CA TRP A 52 -1.64 8.48 23.62
C TRP A 52 -2.00 7.39 22.63
N PHE A 53 -2.15 7.75 21.34
CA PHE A 53 -2.31 6.77 20.27
C PHE A 53 -1.90 7.36 18.91
N GLU A 54 -1.58 6.46 17.99
CA GLU A 54 -1.55 6.71 16.56
C GLU A 54 -2.46 5.70 15.86
N ALA A 55 -3.31 6.18 14.96
CA ALA A 55 -4.17 5.34 14.14
C ALA A 55 -3.93 5.63 12.66
N LYS A 56 -3.55 4.59 11.90
CA LYS A 56 -3.50 4.61 10.45
C LYS A 56 -4.78 3.98 9.91
N LEU A 57 -5.65 4.79 9.34
CA LEU A 57 -6.90 4.36 8.74
C LEU A 57 -6.69 4.18 7.23
N THR A 58 -7.00 3.00 6.71
CA THR A 58 -6.89 2.69 5.29
C THR A 58 -8.10 1.90 4.82
N SER A 59 -8.48 2.13 3.56
CA SER A 59 -9.48 1.34 2.86
C SER A 59 -8.99 1.07 1.45
N ASN A 60 -8.89 -0.19 1.06
CA ASN A 60 -8.32 -0.56 -0.23
C ASN A 60 -9.43 -0.92 -1.23
N TYR A 61 -9.61 -0.10 -2.26
CA TYR A 61 -10.59 -0.31 -3.33
C TYR A 61 -9.90 -0.88 -4.56
N LEU A 62 -10.09 -2.18 -4.80
CA LEU A 62 -9.52 -2.86 -5.96
C LEU A 62 -10.26 -2.43 -7.24
N LEU A 63 -9.53 -1.77 -8.14
CA LEU A 63 -10.00 -1.47 -9.49
C LEU A 63 -9.62 -2.63 -10.42
N ARG A 64 -10.62 -3.24 -11.01
CA ARG A 64 -10.42 -4.38 -11.88
C ARG A 64 -10.55 -3.99 -13.33
N VAL A 65 -9.48 -4.13 -14.10
CA VAL A 65 -9.47 -3.73 -15.51
C VAL A 65 -10.09 -4.78 -16.43
N ARG A 66 -9.78 -6.08 -16.28
CA ARG A 66 -10.31 -7.16 -17.14
C ARG A 66 -10.31 -8.52 -16.42
N LYS A 67 -11.19 -9.43 -16.89
CA LYS A 67 -11.15 -10.86 -16.53
C LYS A 67 -9.84 -11.47 -17.04
N ASN A 68 -9.10 -12.18 -16.20
CA ASN A 68 -7.78 -12.78 -16.47
C ASN A 68 -6.63 -11.77 -16.73
N SER A 69 -6.76 -10.53 -16.28
CA SER A 69 -5.66 -9.56 -16.37
C SER A 69 -4.53 -9.92 -15.39
N SER A 70 -3.30 -9.72 -15.82
CA SER A 70 -2.11 -9.70 -14.96
C SER A 70 -1.84 -8.30 -14.37
N THR A 71 -2.69 -7.34 -14.66
CA THR A 71 -2.59 -5.95 -14.21
C THR A 71 -3.83 -5.58 -13.41
N GLY A 72 -3.65 -4.86 -12.34
CA GLY A 72 -4.72 -4.30 -11.51
C GLY A 72 -4.29 -2.98 -10.88
N ALA A 73 -5.24 -2.26 -10.32
CA ALA A 73 -4.99 -1.04 -9.58
C ALA A 73 -5.79 -1.04 -8.27
N VAL A 74 -5.27 -0.34 -7.27
CA VAL A 74 -5.93 -0.11 -5.97
C VAL A 74 -5.94 1.37 -5.70
N ILE A 75 -7.10 1.90 -5.32
CA ILE A 75 -7.21 3.23 -4.72
C ILE A 75 -7.25 3.04 -3.21
N THR A 76 -6.39 3.75 -2.51
CA THR A 76 -6.27 3.68 -1.05
C THR A 76 -6.38 5.08 -0.46
N PRO A 77 -7.57 5.52 0.02
CA PRO A 77 -7.64 6.62 0.96
C PRO A 77 -6.91 6.18 2.24
N LYS A 78 -5.88 6.93 2.61
CA LYS A 78 -5.08 6.70 3.80
C LYS A 78 -5.06 7.97 4.65
N MET A 79 -5.25 7.80 5.96
CA MET A 79 -5.21 8.90 6.91
C MET A 79 -4.50 8.43 8.18
N ILE A 80 -3.64 9.28 8.74
CA ILE A 80 -2.98 9.04 10.02
C ILE A 80 -3.48 10.08 11.02
N LEU A 81 -3.99 9.58 12.15
CA LEU A 81 -4.42 10.36 13.29
C LEU A 81 -3.43 10.16 14.43
N ARG A 82 -3.05 11.25 15.12
CA ARG A 82 -2.19 11.22 16.30
C ARG A 82 -2.82 11.99 17.43
N MET A 83 -2.75 11.44 18.62
CA MET A 83 -3.14 12.10 19.85
C MET A 83 -1.94 12.15 20.79
N TYR A 84 -1.48 13.34 21.11
CA TYR A 84 -0.32 13.60 21.95
C TYR A 84 -0.69 13.64 23.43
N GLN A 85 0.29 13.33 24.29
CA GLN A 85 0.18 13.45 25.76
C GLN A 85 0.40 14.89 26.20
N ARG A 86 -0.56 15.75 25.87
CA ARG A 86 -0.54 17.19 26.26
C ARG A 86 -1.93 17.65 26.67
N ASP A 87 -1.98 18.67 27.55
CA ASP A 87 -3.23 19.13 28.15
C ASP A 87 -4.14 19.91 27.19
N SER A 88 -3.57 20.59 26.21
CA SER A 88 -4.31 21.38 25.23
C SER A 88 -4.03 20.89 23.81
N GLN A 89 -5.08 20.87 22.96
CA GLN A 89 -5.02 20.43 21.58
C GLN A 89 -4.30 19.08 21.41
N PRO A 90 -4.71 18.02 22.12
CA PRO A 90 -4.00 16.75 22.10
C PRO A 90 -4.07 16.05 20.74
N VAL A 91 -5.12 16.29 19.95
CA VAL A 91 -5.28 15.69 18.61
C VAL A 91 -4.60 16.60 17.60
N ALA A 92 -3.52 16.07 16.99
CA ALA A 92 -2.88 16.77 15.88
C ALA A 92 -3.73 16.67 14.61
N THR A 93 -3.52 17.63 13.72
CA THR A 93 -4.12 17.63 12.40
C THR A 93 -3.80 16.32 11.67
N PRO A 94 -4.80 15.64 11.09
CA PRO A 94 -4.59 14.40 10.37
C PRO A 94 -3.64 14.56 9.18
N SER A 95 -2.81 13.54 8.95
CA SER A 95 -2.10 13.39 7.67
C SER A 95 -3.00 12.67 6.68
N TYR A 96 -3.34 13.32 5.57
CA TYR A 96 -4.12 12.76 4.48
C TYR A 96 -3.18 12.27 3.39
N MET A 97 -3.25 10.96 3.07
CA MET A 97 -2.32 10.31 2.15
C MET A 97 -3.05 9.45 1.12
N PRO A 98 -3.98 10.01 0.32
CA PRO A 98 -4.62 9.24 -0.73
C PRO A 98 -3.61 8.78 -1.76
N GLN A 99 -3.76 7.52 -2.22
CA GLN A 99 -2.86 6.94 -3.21
C GLN A 99 -3.59 6.10 -4.24
N ILE A 100 -2.99 5.98 -5.42
CA ILE A 100 -3.34 4.98 -6.42
C ILE A 100 -2.11 4.13 -6.73
N THR A 101 -2.27 2.80 -6.64
CA THR A 101 -1.19 1.84 -6.91
C THR A 101 -1.57 0.93 -8.06
N PHE A 102 -0.68 0.81 -9.03
CA PHE A 102 -0.79 -0.11 -10.15
C PHE A 102 0.09 -1.32 -9.91
N TYR A 103 -0.44 -2.51 -10.19
CA TYR A 103 0.25 -3.78 -10.04
C TYR A 103 0.31 -4.52 -11.37
N HIS A 104 1.44 -5.14 -11.65
CA HIS A 104 1.62 -6.01 -12.81
C HIS A 104 2.29 -7.32 -12.40
N GLN A 105 1.59 -8.43 -12.61
CA GLN A 105 2.14 -9.77 -12.38
C GLN A 105 3.00 -10.18 -13.58
N LEU A 106 4.27 -10.44 -13.32
CA LEU A 106 5.15 -11.01 -14.34
C LEU A 106 4.82 -12.49 -14.55
N LYS A 107 4.79 -12.92 -15.80
CA LYS A 107 4.55 -14.33 -16.13
C LYS A 107 5.67 -15.18 -15.54
N ASN A 108 5.32 -16.19 -14.76
CA ASN A 108 6.29 -17.16 -14.28
C ASN A 108 6.80 -18.01 -15.45
N PHE A 109 8.09 -17.96 -15.72
CA PHE A 109 8.74 -18.79 -16.72
C PHE A 109 8.78 -20.27 -16.32
N HIS A 110 8.48 -20.60 -15.06
CA HIS A 110 8.49 -21.96 -14.53
C HIS A 110 7.19 -22.23 -13.75
N PRO A 111 6.26 -22.99 -14.30
CA PRO A 111 4.97 -23.29 -13.66
C PRO A 111 5.09 -24.02 -12.31
N ASN A 112 6.20 -24.71 -12.05
CA ASN A 112 6.44 -25.46 -10.82
C ASN A 112 7.11 -24.65 -9.70
N ARG A 113 7.41 -23.35 -9.90
CA ARG A 113 7.98 -22.51 -8.84
C ARG A 113 6.87 -21.89 -8.01
N ALA A 114 6.96 -22.06 -6.70
CA ALA A 114 6.06 -21.45 -5.71
C ALA A 114 6.25 -19.91 -5.56
N HIS A 115 7.04 -19.28 -6.43
CA HIS A 115 7.33 -17.85 -6.39
C HIS A 115 6.56 -17.10 -7.46
N ILE A 116 5.89 -16.04 -7.09
CA ILE A 116 5.21 -15.14 -8.02
C ILE A 116 5.82 -13.75 -7.82
N PHE A 117 6.22 -13.13 -8.92
CA PHE A 117 6.85 -11.83 -8.94
C PHE A 117 5.89 -10.77 -9.50
N TYR A 118 5.77 -9.65 -8.80
CA TYR A 118 4.95 -8.52 -9.19
C TYR A 118 5.77 -7.25 -9.22
N LEU A 119 5.49 -6.41 -10.19
CA LEU A 119 5.91 -5.01 -10.19
C LEU A 119 4.76 -4.14 -9.70
N PHE A 120 5.09 -3.02 -9.06
CA PHE A 120 4.09 -2.01 -8.72
C PHE A 120 4.66 -0.60 -8.85
N GLY A 121 3.75 0.35 -9.05
CA GLY A 121 4.04 1.78 -9.01
C GLY A 121 2.87 2.51 -8.37
N SER A 122 3.16 3.45 -7.48
CA SER A 122 2.17 4.27 -6.78
C SER A 122 2.39 5.75 -7.05
N ILE A 123 1.29 6.49 -7.06
CA ILE A 123 1.27 7.95 -6.95
C ILE A 123 0.58 8.26 -5.63
N VAL A 124 1.24 9.01 -4.78
CA VAL A 124 0.77 9.35 -3.43
C VAL A 124 0.74 10.86 -3.27
N HIS A 125 -0.37 11.37 -2.77
CA HIS A 125 -0.48 12.73 -2.24
C HIS A 125 -0.34 12.67 -0.72
N HIS A 126 0.34 13.64 -0.09
CA HIS A 126 0.43 13.76 1.37
C HIS A 126 0.27 15.22 1.78
N SER A 127 -0.77 15.51 2.53
CA SER A 127 -1.06 16.85 3.07
C SER A 127 -1.66 16.76 4.46
N ASN A 128 -1.66 17.88 5.19
CA ASN A 128 -2.34 17.99 6.47
C ASN A 128 -3.64 18.78 6.41
N GLY A 129 -3.98 19.36 5.26
CA GLY A 129 -5.23 20.11 5.07
C GLY A 129 -5.30 21.41 5.82
N GLN A 130 -4.17 21.99 6.24
CA GLN A 130 -4.05 23.31 6.85
C GLN A 130 -3.71 24.35 5.78
N ASP A 131 -3.81 25.65 6.14
CA ASP A 131 -3.57 26.78 5.24
C ASP A 131 -2.63 27.87 5.83
N GLY A 132 -2.10 27.67 7.05
CA GLY A 132 -1.11 28.55 7.67
C GLY A 132 0.29 28.39 7.07
N ASP A 133 1.15 29.36 7.32
CA ASP A 133 2.55 29.32 6.89
C ASP A 133 3.27 28.12 7.53
N PHE A 134 4.09 27.38 6.76
CA PHE A 134 4.81 26.21 7.24
C PHE A 134 5.82 26.53 8.35
N PHE A 135 6.42 27.71 8.30
CA PHE A 135 7.32 28.20 9.34
C PHE A 135 6.71 29.37 10.11
N ASN A 136 6.96 29.41 11.40
CA ASN A 136 6.73 30.57 12.25
C ASN A 136 7.69 31.71 11.88
N LEU A 137 7.41 32.95 12.33
CA LEU A 137 8.26 34.12 12.10
C LEU A 137 9.68 33.95 12.65
N ASP A 138 9.89 33.10 13.64
CA ASP A 138 11.20 32.76 14.22
C ASP A 138 11.96 31.65 13.47
N GLY A 139 11.38 31.12 12.38
CA GLY A 139 11.94 30.05 11.56
C GLY A 139 11.74 28.63 12.09
N THR A 140 10.98 28.45 13.18
CA THR A 140 10.57 27.13 13.66
C THR A 140 9.41 26.59 12.84
N ILE A 141 9.23 25.25 12.81
CA ILE A 141 8.08 24.63 12.13
C ILE A 141 6.80 24.99 12.87
N ASN A 142 5.82 25.50 12.14
CA ASN A 142 4.49 25.79 12.67
C ASN A 142 3.70 24.48 12.81
N THR A 143 3.59 24.00 14.04
CA THR A 143 2.89 22.75 14.36
C THR A 143 1.41 22.95 14.67
N ASP A 144 0.92 24.18 14.72
CA ASP A 144 -0.46 24.50 15.09
C ASP A 144 -1.38 24.48 13.86
N ASP A 145 -1.05 25.28 12.84
CA ASP A 145 -1.84 25.41 11.62
C ASP A 145 -0.99 25.44 10.33
N GLY A 146 0.31 25.19 10.44
CA GLY A 146 1.23 25.19 9.31
C GLY A 146 0.84 24.18 8.24
N SER A 147 0.66 24.68 7.01
CA SER A 147 0.29 23.86 5.85
C SER A 147 1.50 23.13 5.29
N PHE A 148 1.33 21.88 4.90
CA PHE A 148 2.25 21.22 3.99
C PHE A 148 1.51 20.34 2.99
N SER A 149 2.09 20.21 1.80
CA SER A 149 1.64 19.31 0.77
C SER A 149 2.83 18.78 -0.02
N THR A 150 2.86 17.50 -0.25
CA THR A 150 3.88 16.81 -1.04
C THR A 150 3.25 15.73 -1.89
N ASN A 151 3.80 15.51 -3.07
CA ASN A 151 3.43 14.37 -3.91
C ASN A 151 4.67 13.55 -4.19
N TYR A 152 4.52 12.23 -4.17
CA TYR A 152 5.64 11.34 -4.43
C TYR A 152 5.23 10.09 -5.19
N PHE A 153 6.23 9.43 -5.73
CA PHE A 153 6.09 8.17 -6.45
C PHE A 153 6.75 7.05 -5.66
N GLU A 154 6.13 5.89 -5.70
CA GLU A 154 6.76 4.65 -5.27
C GLU A 154 6.87 3.71 -6.47
N VAL A 155 8.03 3.10 -6.65
CA VAL A 155 8.24 2.08 -7.68
C VAL A 155 9.03 0.92 -7.08
N GLY A 156 8.54 -0.28 -7.30
CA GLY A 156 9.18 -1.45 -6.75
C GLY A 156 8.58 -2.76 -7.20
N PHE A 157 8.91 -3.78 -6.42
CA PHE A 157 8.42 -5.13 -6.64
C PHE A 157 8.04 -5.80 -5.34
N PHE A 158 7.25 -6.85 -5.45
CA PHE A 158 7.08 -7.82 -4.39
C PHE A 158 7.16 -9.24 -4.91
N LEU A 159 7.74 -10.08 -4.08
CA LEU A 159 7.91 -11.50 -4.30
C LEU A 159 7.04 -12.26 -3.31
N THR A 160 6.25 -13.19 -3.81
CA THR A 160 5.40 -14.06 -2.99
C THR A 160 5.96 -15.46 -3.01
N LYS A 161 6.04 -16.12 -1.85
CA LYS A 161 6.49 -17.48 -1.70
C LYS A 161 5.53 -18.26 -0.80
N LEU A 162 4.99 -19.37 -1.31
CA LEU A 162 4.25 -20.32 -0.49
C LEU A 162 5.24 -21.12 0.38
N LEU A 163 5.04 -21.09 1.68
CA LEU A 163 5.88 -21.86 2.62
C LEU A 163 5.41 -23.31 2.62
N LYS A 164 6.29 -24.23 2.17
CA LYS A 164 5.96 -25.66 2.00
C LYS A 164 5.70 -26.40 3.32
N PHE A 165 6.24 -25.90 4.43
CA PHE A 165 6.16 -26.55 5.73
C PHE A 165 4.94 -26.12 6.55
N GLN A 166 4.17 -25.15 6.06
CA GLN A 166 2.97 -24.68 6.74
C GLN A 166 1.87 -24.42 5.70
N GLU A 167 0.88 -25.29 5.68
CA GLU A 167 -0.28 -25.13 4.80
C GLU A 167 -0.93 -23.76 5.05
N ASN A 168 -1.36 -23.11 3.97
CA ASN A 168 -2.00 -21.81 3.99
C ASN A 168 -1.14 -20.63 4.49
N THR A 169 0.19 -20.78 4.52
CA THR A 169 1.09 -19.67 4.89
C THR A 169 1.82 -19.17 3.66
N THR A 170 1.84 -17.85 3.50
CA THR A 170 2.49 -17.15 2.39
C THR A 170 3.40 -16.07 2.94
N GLU A 171 4.64 -16.04 2.45
CA GLU A 171 5.62 -15.01 2.72
C GLU A 171 5.62 -14.00 1.56
N PHE A 172 5.64 -12.71 1.90
CA PHE A 172 5.77 -11.61 0.97
C PHE A 172 7.02 -10.80 1.33
N PHE A 173 7.85 -10.57 0.34
CA PHE A 173 8.94 -9.60 0.39
C PHE A 173 8.64 -8.48 -0.58
N ARG A 174 8.59 -7.24 -0.09
CA ARG A 174 8.38 -6.03 -0.87
C ARG A 174 9.62 -5.15 -0.76
N SER A 175 10.09 -4.64 -1.90
CA SER A 175 11.18 -3.66 -1.95
C SER A 175 10.83 -2.58 -2.95
N TYR A 176 11.00 -1.30 -2.55
CA TYR A 176 10.63 -0.18 -3.39
C TYR A 176 11.42 1.09 -3.04
N ILE A 177 11.45 1.98 -4.02
CA ILE A 177 11.99 3.33 -3.91
C ILE A 177 10.81 4.30 -3.85
N GLU A 178 10.84 5.21 -2.88
CA GLU A 178 9.98 6.37 -2.74
C GLU A 178 10.77 7.60 -3.23
N TYR A 179 10.20 8.36 -4.15
CA TYR A 179 10.81 9.54 -4.75
C TYR A 179 9.90 10.75 -4.68
N HIS A 180 10.38 11.84 -4.07
CA HIS A 180 9.73 13.13 -3.95
C HIS A 180 10.32 14.12 -4.94
N PRO A 181 9.71 14.35 -6.12
CA PRO A 181 10.21 15.32 -7.09
C PRO A 181 9.98 16.75 -6.60
N ARG A 182 10.98 17.62 -6.73
CA ARG A 182 10.91 19.01 -6.26
C ARG A 182 9.74 19.79 -6.83
N PHE A 183 9.42 19.58 -8.11
CA PHE A 183 8.34 20.29 -8.80
C PHE A 183 6.93 19.90 -8.35
N MET A 184 6.81 18.93 -7.45
CA MET A 184 5.53 18.45 -6.89
C MET A 184 5.41 18.71 -5.38
N GLN A 185 6.23 19.60 -4.85
CA GLN A 185 6.22 20.01 -3.45
C GLN A 185 5.69 21.45 -3.36
N ASP A 186 4.86 21.75 -2.38
CA ASP A 186 4.41 23.12 -2.12
C ASP A 186 5.53 23.96 -1.48
N ASN A 187 6.43 23.31 -0.75
CA ASN A 187 7.55 23.95 -0.08
C ASN A 187 8.85 23.17 -0.33
N ASP A 188 9.83 23.83 -0.94
CA ASP A 188 11.17 23.23 -1.23
C ASP A 188 11.91 22.79 0.04
N ASP A 189 11.61 23.35 1.20
CA ASP A 189 12.24 22.98 2.46
C ASP A 189 11.80 21.60 2.95
N LEU A 190 10.64 21.09 2.52
CA LEU A 190 10.21 19.73 2.83
C LEU A 190 11.24 18.69 2.37
N ILE A 191 11.87 18.90 1.22
CA ILE A 191 12.92 17.99 0.72
C ILE A 191 14.17 18.02 1.60
N LYS A 192 14.51 19.17 2.17
CA LYS A 192 15.65 19.29 3.09
C LYS A 192 15.39 18.55 4.41
N ILE A 193 14.14 18.53 4.87
CA ILE A 193 13.72 17.87 6.11
C ILE A 193 13.56 16.36 5.92
N TYR A 194 12.85 15.95 4.88
CA TYR A 194 12.45 14.54 4.67
C TYR A 194 13.35 13.77 3.70
N GLY A 195 14.18 14.47 2.91
CA GLY A 195 14.91 13.89 1.79
C GLY A 195 13.99 13.67 0.57
N ASN A 196 14.61 13.44 -0.59
CA ASN A 196 13.87 13.24 -1.84
C ASN A 196 13.83 11.78 -2.31
N LEU A 197 14.65 10.91 -1.71
CA LEU A 197 14.75 9.49 -2.08
C LEU A 197 14.85 8.62 -0.84
N ARG A 198 14.02 7.58 -0.76
CA ARG A 198 14.04 6.58 0.31
C ARG A 198 13.93 5.19 -0.28
N TRP A 199 14.58 4.23 0.34
CA TRP A 199 14.48 2.81 0.00
C TRP A 199 13.80 2.06 1.13
N HIS A 200 12.76 1.31 0.81
CA HIS A 200 11.96 0.55 1.75
C HIS A 200 12.06 -0.95 1.46
N ASN A 201 12.11 -1.75 2.53
CA ASN A 201 12.07 -3.20 2.46
C ASN A 201 11.13 -3.73 3.53
N ASP A 202 10.13 -4.50 3.12
CA ASP A 202 9.12 -5.07 4.00
C ASP A 202 9.06 -6.58 3.84
N ILE A 203 8.97 -7.29 4.95
CA ILE A 203 8.70 -8.73 5.00
C ILE A 203 7.41 -8.94 5.76
N GLN A 204 6.48 -9.67 5.16
CA GLN A 204 5.20 -9.97 5.75
C GLN A 204 4.90 -11.47 5.63
N ILE A 205 4.32 -12.05 6.66
CA ILE A 205 3.93 -13.45 6.69
C ILE A 205 2.43 -13.50 6.97
N PHE A 206 1.67 -14.08 6.05
CA PHE A 206 0.24 -14.25 6.16
C PHE A 206 -0.12 -15.73 6.29
N LYS A 207 -1.03 -16.03 7.20
CA LYS A 207 -1.71 -17.31 7.30
C LYS A 207 -3.15 -17.10 6.83
N PHE A 208 -3.58 -17.84 5.79
CA PHE A 208 -4.92 -17.78 5.21
C PHE A 208 -5.78 -18.94 5.68
#